data_f013d0856e87385e24c805b9e5363a82
#
_entry.id   f013d0856e87385e24c805b9e5363a82
#
_cell.length_a   1.000
_cell.length_b   1.000
_cell.length_c   1.000
_cell.angle_alpha   90.00
_cell.angle_beta   90.00
_cell.angle_gamma   90.00
#
_symmetry.space_group_name_H-M   'P 1'
#
loop_
_entity.id
_entity.type
_entity.pdbx_description
1 polymer ?
#
loop_
_entity_poly.entity_id
_entity_poly.type
_entity_poly.pdbx_seq_one_letter_code
_entity_poly.pdbx_strand_id
1 'polypeptide(L)'
;MKQYDWNQEKNEWLRSERGITFENIIYHLDHGGLLDAIEHPNQNLYPNQRIFIVNVEDYVHLVPFVETEDTVFLKTIIPSRKMTKKYLGEKNEDKKGRKRTS
;
A
#
# COMPACT_ATOMS: atom_id res chain seq x y z
N MET A 1 0.95 4.82 21.54
CA MET A 1 0.45 4.70 20.19
C MET A 1 1.32 5.49 19.23
N LYS A 2 1.68 4.89 18.09
CA LYS A 2 2.57 5.56 17.15
C LYS A 2 1.81 6.50 16.24
N GLN A 3 2.48 7.53 15.80
CA GLN A 3 1.90 8.49 14.89
C GLN A 3 2.42 8.26 13.49
N TYR A 4 1.57 8.48 12.51
CA TYR A 4 1.99 8.44 11.11
C TYR A 4 2.63 9.77 10.73
N ASP A 5 3.65 9.70 9.89
CA ASP A 5 4.32 10.90 9.41
C ASP A 5 4.77 10.65 7.98
N TRP A 6 5.07 11.69 7.26
CA TRP A 6 5.51 11.60 5.87
C TRP A 6 6.12 12.93 5.45
N ASN A 7 6.75 12.92 4.27
CA ASN A 7 7.29 14.13 3.69
C ASN A 7 6.17 14.85 2.95
N GLN A 8 5.94 16.11 3.29
CA GLN A 8 4.82 16.87 2.75
C GLN A 8 4.97 17.12 1.24
N GLU A 9 6.18 17.37 0.79
CA GLU A 9 6.41 17.59 -0.63
C GLU A 9 6.10 16.31 -1.42
N LYS A 10 6.47 15.17 -0.87
CA LYS A 10 6.17 13.90 -1.49
C LYS A 10 4.66 13.68 -1.56
N ASN A 11 3.96 14.04 -0.51
CA ASN A 11 2.51 13.91 -0.46
C ASN A 11 1.86 14.74 -1.56
N GLU A 12 2.33 15.98 -1.74
CA GLU A 12 1.80 16.83 -2.79
C GLU A 12 2.10 16.27 -4.19
N TRP A 13 3.29 15.73 -4.35
CA TRP A 13 3.66 15.10 -5.61
C TRP A 13 2.76 13.90 -5.93
N LEU A 14 2.51 13.07 -4.93
CA LEU A 14 1.65 11.90 -5.10
C LEU A 14 0.23 12.31 -5.47
N ARG A 15 -0.28 13.34 -4.81
CA ARG A 15 -1.61 13.82 -5.11
C ARG A 15 -1.70 14.30 -6.56
N SER A 16 -0.70 15.07 -6.97
CA SER A 16 -0.66 15.66 -8.30
C SER A 16 -0.45 14.60 -9.38
N GLU A 17 0.46 13.68 -9.16
CA GLU A 17 0.88 12.73 -10.19
C GLU A 17 0.09 11.41 -10.18
N ARG A 18 -0.42 11.02 -9.04
CA ARG A 18 -1.08 9.71 -8.93
C ARG A 18 -2.47 9.79 -8.33
N GLY A 19 -2.89 10.96 -7.90
CA GLY A 19 -4.22 11.12 -7.35
C GLY A 19 -4.45 10.41 -6.02
N ILE A 20 -3.39 10.14 -5.27
CA ILE A 20 -3.50 9.47 -3.98
C ILE A 20 -2.59 10.16 -2.99
N THR A 21 -2.99 10.19 -1.72
CA THR A 21 -2.23 10.86 -0.68
C THR A 21 -1.96 9.90 0.47
N PHE A 22 -1.03 10.28 1.34
CA PHE A 22 -0.80 9.48 2.55
C PHE A 22 -2.01 9.49 3.46
N GLU A 23 -2.78 10.58 3.47
CA GLU A 23 -4.02 10.61 4.24
C GLU A 23 -5.01 9.57 3.75
N ASN A 24 -5.07 9.35 2.44
CA ASN A 24 -5.91 8.29 1.87
C ASN A 24 -5.47 6.93 2.37
N ILE A 25 -4.16 6.71 2.41
CA ILE A 25 -3.62 5.44 2.88
C ILE A 25 -4.00 5.20 4.34
N ILE A 26 -3.86 6.22 5.17
CA ILE A 26 -4.19 6.09 6.58
C ILE A 26 -5.68 5.78 6.74
N TYR A 27 -6.53 6.43 5.96
CA TYR A 27 -7.95 6.14 5.98
C TYR A 27 -8.20 4.66 5.73
N HIS A 28 -7.57 4.10 4.70
CA HIS A 28 -7.78 2.70 4.36
C HIS A 28 -7.17 1.75 5.40
N LEU A 29 -6.03 2.13 5.98
CA LEU A 29 -5.45 1.33 7.06
C LEU A 29 -6.40 1.26 8.25
N ASP A 30 -7.09 2.36 8.53
CA ASP A 30 -8.01 2.42 9.67
C ASP A 30 -9.36 1.75 9.37
N HIS A 31 -9.65 1.48 8.11
CA HIS A 31 -10.95 0.93 7.72
C HIS A 31 -10.83 -0.44 7.03
N GLY A 32 -9.84 -1.20 7.47
CA GLY A 32 -9.75 -2.59 7.03
C GLY A 32 -9.07 -2.83 5.71
N GLY A 33 -8.34 -1.84 5.20
CA GLY A 33 -7.66 -1.99 3.92
C GLY A 33 -6.29 -2.65 3.99
N LEU A 34 -5.77 -2.88 5.19
CA LEU A 34 -4.45 -3.48 5.33
C LEU A 34 -4.54 -4.97 5.03
N LEU A 35 -3.85 -5.41 3.98
CA LEU A 35 -3.85 -6.82 3.59
C LEU A 35 -2.67 -7.56 4.21
N ASP A 36 -1.54 -6.88 4.35
CA ASP A 36 -0.34 -7.52 4.87
C ASP A 36 0.69 -6.45 5.20
N ALA A 37 1.68 -6.82 5.99
CA ALA A 37 2.83 -5.96 6.28
C ALA A 37 4.06 -6.84 6.20
N ILE A 38 4.92 -6.58 5.23
CA ILE A 38 6.06 -7.44 4.95
C ILE A 38 7.36 -6.64 5.06
N GLU A 39 8.47 -7.36 5.16
CA GLU A 39 9.77 -6.72 5.13
C GLU A 39 10.14 -6.37 3.70
N HIS A 40 10.86 -5.27 3.52
CA HIS A 40 11.31 -4.90 2.18
C HIS A 40 12.17 -6.03 1.65
N PRO A 41 11.95 -6.45 0.39
CA PRO A 41 12.71 -7.58 -0.15
C PRO A 41 14.21 -7.33 -0.25
N ASN A 42 14.63 -6.07 -0.34
CA ASN A 42 16.04 -5.75 -0.42
C ASN A 42 16.49 -5.04 0.85
N GLN A 43 16.78 -5.82 1.89
CA GLN A 43 17.20 -5.26 3.17
C GLN A 43 18.59 -4.64 3.11
N ASN A 44 19.39 -5.02 2.13
CA ASN A 44 20.73 -4.42 2.00
C ASN A 44 20.65 -2.95 1.62
N LEU A 45 19.76 -2.61 0.69
CA LEU A 45 19.58 -1.23 0.27
C LEU A 45 18.61 -0.47 1.16
N TYR A 46 17.65 -1.18 1.75
CA TYR A 46 16.60 -0.55 2.52
C TYR A 46 16.50 -1.21 3.89
N PRO A 47 17.54 -1.05 4.72
CA PRO A 47 17.54 -1.71 6.02
C PRO A 47 16.40 -1.18 6.89
N ASN A 48 15.77 -2.10 7.58
CA ASN A 48 14.67 -1.77 8.50
C ASN A 48 13.42 -1.21 7.83
N GLN A 49 13.35 -1.26 6.51
CA GLN A 49 12.13 -0.85 5.82
C GLN A 49 11.17 -2.01 5.74
N ARG A 50 9.90 -1.71 5.95
CA ARG A 50 8.83 -2.67 5.78
C ARG A 50 7.83 -2.08 4.80
N ILE A 51 6.87 -2.86 4.36
CA ILE A 51 5.91 -2.40 3.36
C ILE A 51 4.52 -2.81 3.80
N PHE A 52 3.61 -1.83 3.88
CA PHE A 52 2.20 -2.14 4.03
C PHE A 52 1.64 -2.49 2.65
N ILE A 53 0.87 -3.55 2.59
CA ILE A 53 0.15 -3.95 1.38
C ILE A 53 -1.29 -3.51 1.63
N VAL A 54 -1.76 -2.51 0.88
CA VAL A 54 -3.01 -1.84 1.19
C VAL A 54 -3.98 -1.92 0.01
N ASN A 55 -5.20 -2.34 0.30
CA ASN A 55 -6.26 -2.33 -0.69
C ASN A 55 -6.93 -0.96 -0.68
N VAL A 56 -6.80 -0.25 -1.80
CA VAL A 56 -7.43 1.05 -1.98
C VAL A 56 -8.39 0.91 -3.15
N GLU A 57 -9.68 0.78 -2.87
CA GLU A 57 -10.72 0.69 -3.90
C GLU A 57 -10.42 -0.42 -4.91
N ASP A 58 -10.13 -1.61 -4.37
CA ASP A 58 -9.88 -2.81 -5.17
C ASP A 58 -8.61 -2.76 -5.99
N TYR A 59 -7.67 -1.92 -5.63
CA TYR A 59 -6.36 -1.92 -6.24
C TYR A 59 -5.31 -1.88 -5.14
N VAL A 60 -4.29 -2.74 -5.26
CA VAL A 60 -3.29 -2.86 -4.20
C VAL A 60 -2.19 -1.83 -4.37
N HIS A 61 -1.90 -1.15 -3.29
CA HIS A 61 -0.80 -0.18 -3.24
C HIS A 61 0.21 -0.64 -2.20
N LEU A 62 1.48 -0.43 -2.52
CA LEU A 62 2.58 -0.74 -1.61
C LEU A 62 3.01 0.55 -0.96
N VAL A 63 3.12 0.53 0.36
CA VAL A 63 3.49 1.72 1.11
C VAL A 63 4.69 1.41 1.98
N PRO A 64 5.90 1.61 1.48
CA PRO A 64 7.09 1.40 2.28
C PRO A 64 7.13 2.36 3.46
N PHE A 65 7.57 1.87 4.59
CA PHE A 65 7.63 2.69 5.81
C PHE A 65 8.79 2.27 6.68
N VAL A 66 9.17 3.19 7.56
CA VAL A 66 10.19 2.94 8.58
C VAL A 66 9.56 3.25 9.92
N GLU A 67 9.75 2.36 10.85
CA GLU A 67 9.14 2.48 12.15
C GLU A 67 10.18 2.85 13.19
N THR A 68 9.87 3.84 14.01
CA THR A 68 10.67 4.15 15.19
C THR A 68 9.80 3.88 16.40
N GLU A 69 10.30 4.28 17.57
CA GLU A 69 9.56 4.07 18.79
C GLU A 69 8.24 4.83 18.79
N ASP A 70 8.23 6.01 18.23
CA ASP A 70 7.06 6.89 18.26
C ASP A 70 6.35 7.08 16.93
N THR A 71 6.96 6.68 15.84
CA THR A 71 6.50 7.10 14.52
C THR A 71 6.52 5.96 13.52
N VAL A 72 5.53 5.98 12.64
CA VAL A 72 5.52 5.16 11.43
C VAL A 72 5.66 6.15 10.28
N PHE A 73 6.86 6.21 9.68
CA PHE A 73 7.13 7.16 8.62
C PHE A 73 6.88 6.53 7.27
N LEU A 74 5.86 7.02 6.57
CA LEU A 74 5.45 6.49 5.26
C LEU A 74 6.32 7.13 4.19
N LYS A 75 6.99 6.29 3.40
CA LYS A 75 8.00 6.77 2.46
C LYS A 75 7.42 7.16 1.11
N THR A 76 6.55 6.34 0.57
CA THR A 76 5.94 6.61 -0.74
C THR A 76 4.74 5.69 -0.91
N ILE A 77 4.04 5.82 -2.03
CA ILE A 77 2.89 4.98 -2.36
C ILE A 77 3.09 4.51 -3.79
N ILE A 78 3.10 3.19 -3.98
CA ILE A 78 3.37 2.60 -5.29
C ILE A 78 2.23 1.69 -5.67
N PRO A 79 1.47 2.00 -6.73
CA PRO A 79 0.43 1.08 -7.18
C PRO A 79 1.08 -0.17 -7.76
N SER A 80 0.50 -1.32 -7.53
CA SER A 80 1.10 -2.57 -7.96
C SER A 80 0.07 -3.49 -8.58
N ARG A 81 0.16 -3.63 -9.90
CA ARG A 81 -0.70 -4.56 -10.61
C ARG A 81 -0.40 -6.00 -10.18
N LYS A 82 0.87 -6.32 -10.03
CA LYS A 82 1.27 -7.65 -9.63
C LYS A 82 0.66 -8.05 -8.30
N MET A 83 0.74 -7.17 -7.32
CA MET A 83 0.20 -7.45 -6.01
C MET A 83 -1.31 -7.41 -5.98
N THR A 84 -1.91 -6.60 -6.84
CA THR A 84 -3.37 -6.61 -6.98
C THR A 84 -3.82 -7.99 -7.44
N LYS A 85 -3.12 -8.56 -8.40
CA LYS A 85 -3.47 -9.91 -8.85
C LYS A 85 -3.23 -10.93 -7.76
N LYS A 86 -2.14 -10.79 -7.04
CA LYS A 86 -1.81 -11.75 -6.00
C LYS A 86 -2.83 -11.76 -4.87
N TYR A 87 -3.24 -10.61 -4.42
CA TYR A 87 -4.12 -10.51 -3.26
C TYR A 87 -5.61 -10.45 -3.60
N LEU A 88 -5.95 -9.93 -4.78
CA LEU A 88 -7.35 -9.73 -5.15
C LEU A 88 -7.74 -10.37 -6.47
N GLY A 89 -6.78 -10.69 -7.30
CA GLY A 89 -7.05 -11.08 -8.68
C GLY A 89 -7.90 -12.29 -8.88
N GLU A 90 -7.66 -13.29 -8.08
CA GLU A 90 -8.38 -14.51 -8.20
C GLU A 90 -9.86 -14.32 -8.00
N LYS A 91 -10.21 -13.53 -7.02
CA LYS A 91 -11.55 -13.18 -6.76
C LYS A 91 -12.18 -12.44 -7.92
N ASN A 92 -11.43 -11.48 -8.47
CA ASN A 92 -11.90 -10.73 -9.62
C ASN A 92 -12.02 -11.58 -10.86
N GLU A 93 -11.10 -12.49 -11.04
CA GLU A 93 -11.13 -13.39 -12.17
C GLU A 93 -12.30 -14.31 -12.10
N ASP A 94 -12.65 -14.76 -10.95
CA ASP A 94 -13.80 -15.62 -10.80
C ASP A 94 -15.04 -14.92 -11.21
N LYS A 95 -15.18 -13.69 -10.89
CA LYS A 95 -16.33 -12.94 -11.27
C LYS A 95 -16.45 -12.83 -12.74
N LYS A 96 -15.34 -12.67 -13.44
CA LYS A 96 -15.38 -12.56 -14.81
C LYS A 96 -15.48 -13.85 -15.42
N GLY A 97 -14.74 -14.71 -14.94
CA GLY A 97 -14.52 -15.93 -15.58
C GLY A 97 -15.68 -16.76 -15.51
N ARG A 98 -16.31 -16.59 -14.66
CA ARG A 98 -17.17 -17.41 -14.62
C ARG A 98 -17.95 -17.23 -15.52
N LYS A 99 -17.41 -16.56 -15.95
CA LYS A 99 -17.77 -16.33 -16.85
C LYS A 99 -17.20 -17.07 -17.53
N ARG A 100 -16.36 -17.65 -17.23
CA ARG A 100 -15.75 -18.32 -17.79
C ARG A 100 -15.93 -19.41 -17.55
N THR A 101 -16.29 -19.40 -17.18
CA THR A 101 -16.52 -20.03 -17.22
C THR A 101 -17.13 -20.07 -17.16
N SER A 102 -17.22 -19.85 -17.04
CA SER A 102 -17.53 -19.57 -17.14
C SER A 102 -17.67 -19.21 -17.27
#